data_9fdd5eb5102b2d655e2c014ce5ad97d7
#
_entry.id   9fdd5eb5102b2d655e2c014ce5ad97d7
#
_cell.length_a   1.000
_cell.length_b   1.000
_cell.length_c   1.000
_cell.angle_alpha   90.00
_cell.angle_beta   90.00
_cell.angle_gamma   90.00
#
_symmetry.space_group_name_H-M   'P 1'
#
loop_
_entity.id
_entity.type
_entity.pdbx_description
1 polymer ?
#
loop_
_entity_poly.entity_id
_entity_poly.type
_entity_poly.pdbx_seq_one_letter_code
_entity_poly.pdbx_strand_id
1 'polypeptide(L)'
;YNQLMRYAAFLTIPLFLSSLVLGYLYFSGTETDEKYAEVVTATGSVIRYELPDHSVVWLNAGSTLRYPTTFKKDNRLVELKGEAYFEVQADKDRPFYVNTPNGLSVYVYGTKFNVAAYEDDNYIETVLEKGKVNVITPDQETIVLAPGEQLLYDKQSQKSKKNKVDVYGKIAWKDGKLIFRNASLEEILKRLERHFNVEIQFNNRSGKEYKYRATFRTETLSQILDYLARSADLKWKIEEPQQQADDTLSKTKIRVDLY
;
A
#
# COMPACT_ATOMS: atom_id res chain seq x y z
N TYR A 1 28.26 -23.44 -65.41
CA TYR A 1 27.11 -23.49 -64.48
C TYR A 1 27.55 -23.89 -63.08
N ASN A 2 28.38 -24.90 -62.88
CA ASN A 2 28.75 -25.42 -61.56
C ASN A 2 29.66 -24.49 -60.73
N GLN A 3 30.45 -23.62 -61.39
CA GLN A 3 31.27 -22.65 -60.63
C GLN A 3 30.47 -21.49 -60.10
N LEU A 4 29.51 -20.94 -60.85
CA LEU A 4 28.61 -19.88 -60.40
C LEU A 4 27.78 -20.30 -59.21
N MET A 5 27.27 -21.55 -59.20
CA MET A 5 26.51 -22.11 -58.09
C MET A 5 27.34 -22.27 -56.80
N ARG A 6 28.65 -22.58 -56.93
CA ARG A 6 29.57 -22.68 -55.79
C ARG A 6 29.84 -21.30 -55.18
N TYR A 7 30.00 -20.23 -55.98
CA TYR A 7 30.22 -18.87 -55.49
C TYR A 7 28.93 -18.30 -54.88
N ALA A 8 27.76 -18.63 -55.45
CA ALA A 8 26.48 -18.24 -54.86
C ALA A 8 26.27 -18.86 -53.48
N ALA A 9 26.56 -20.19 -53.31
CA ALA A 9 26.46 -20.87 -52.03
C ALA A 9 27.44 -20.31 -50.97
N PHE A 10 28.66 -19.93 -51.40
CA PHE A 10 29.63 -19.34 -50.49
C PHE A 10 29.22 -17.96 -49.94
N LEU A 11 28.38 -17.19 -50.66
CA LEU A 11 27.90 -15.87 -50.25
C LEU A 11 26.53 -15.99 -49.52
N THR A 12 25.65 -16.88 -49.90
CA THR A 12 24.32 -17.01 -49.31
C THR A 12 24.33 -17.59 -47.91
N ILE A 13 25.23 -18.56 -47.62
CA ILE A 13 25.31 -19.19 -46.30
C ILE A 13 25.73 -18.19 -45.22
N PRO A 14 26.82 -17.42 -45.36
CA PRO A 14 27.20 -16.45 -44.35
C PRO A 14 26.17 -15.30 -44.22
N LEU A 15 25.50 -14.89 -45.31
CA LEU A 15 24.44 -13.88 -45.25
C LEU A 15 23.22 -14.38 -44.48
N PHE A 16 22.84 -15.65 -44.66
CA PHE A 16 21.75 -16.28 -43.90
C PHE A 16 22.10 -16.45 -42.42
N LEU A 17 23.33 -16.89 -42.12
CA LEU A 17 23.81 -17.00 -40.74
C LEU A 17 23.89 -15.60 -40.06
N SER A 18 24.38 -14.59 -40.75
CA SER A 18 24.41 -13.22 -40.20
C SER A 18 23.01 -12.68 -39.98
N SER A 19 22.05 -12.94 -40.86
CA SER A 19 20.64 -12.60 -40.69
C SER A 19 20.00 -13.28 -39.47
N LEU A 20 20.31 -14.57 -39.25
CA LEU A 20 19.86 -15.30 -38.06
C LEU A 20 20.48 -14.77 -36.78
N VAL A 21 21.77 -14.44 -36.79
CA VAL A 21 22.46 -13.85 -35.64
C VAL A 21 21.92 -12.43 -35.35
N LEU A 22 21.76 -11.61 -36.36
CA LEU A 22 21.18 -10.27 -36.22
C LEU A 22 19.71 -10.34 -35.75
N GLY A 23 18.92 -11.28 -36.28
CA GLY A 23 17.58 -11.55 -35.82
C GLY A 23 17.56 -11.99 -34.35
N TYR A 24 18.43 -12.95 -33.97
CA TYR A 24 18.56 -13.38 -32.58
C TYR A 24 18.98 -12.22 -31.67
N LEU A 25 19.97 -11.41 -32.01
CA LEU A 25 20.40 -10.24 -31.26
C LEU A 25 19.31 -9.16 -31.17
N TYR A 26 18.55 -8.95 -32.24
CA TYR A 26 17.43 -8.02 -32.25
C TYR A 26 16.27 -8.48 -31.34
N PHE A 27 15.94 -9.77 -31.34
CA PHE A 27 14.89 -10.33 -30.48
C PHE A 27 15.35 -10.63 -29.05
N SER A 28 16.63 -10.95 -28.82
CA SER A 28 17.18 -11.16 -27.47
C SER A 28 17.69 -9.87 -26.80
N GLY A 29 17.81 -8.77 -27.57
CA GLY A 29 18.45 -7.53 -27.13
C GLY A 29 17.58 -6.50 -26.46
N THR A 30 16.42 -6.84 -25.86
CA THR A 30 15.60 -5.89 -25.10
C THR A 30 15.07 -6.44 -23.80
N GLU A 31 15.93 -7.00 -22.95
CA GLU A 31 15.73 -6.79 -21.53
C GLU A 31 16.15 -5.35 -21.25
N THR A 32 15.23 -4.40 -21.43
CA THR A 32 15.41 -3.07 -20.87
C THR A 32 15.50 -3.24 -19.37
N ASP A 33 16.63 -2.91 -18.77
CA ASP A 33 16.78 -2.76 -17.31
C ASP A 33 15.60 -1.92 -16.81
N GLU A 34 14.62 -2.58 -16.21
CA GLU A 34 13.44 -1.90 -15.67
C GLU A 34 13.93 -0.97 -14.55
N LYS A 35 13.93 0.32 -14.82
CA LYS A 35 14.24 1.32 -13.81
C LYS A 35 13.04 1.52 -12.91
N TYR A 36 13.24 1.37 -11.61
CA TYR A 36 12.23 1.60 -10.60
C TYR A 36 12.45 2.93 -9.91
N ALA A 37 11.36 3.58 -9.58
CA ALA A 37 11.30 4.72 -8.66
C ALA A 37 10.63 4.25 -7.36
N GLU A 38 10.99 4.90 -6.27
CA GLU A 38 10.42 4.64 -4.95
C GLU A 38 10.03 5.98 -4.31
N VAL A 39 8.79 6.04 -3.80
CA VAL A 39 8.28 7.16 -3.01
C VAL A 39 8.07 6.68 -1.59
N VAL A 40 8.72 7.35 -0.65
CA VAL A 40 8.63 7.04 0.78
C VAL A 40 8.03 8.22 1.51
N THR A 41 7.00 7.98 2.32
CA THR A 41 6.43 8.98 3.22
C THR A 41 7.06 8.89 4.58
N ALA A 42 7.47 10.04 5.10
CA ALA A 42 7.84 10.14 6.51
C ALA A 42 6.61 9.81 7.39
N THR A 43 6.87 9.30 8.59
CA THR A 43 5.84 9.16 9.62
C THR A 43 5.21 10.52 9.93
N GLY A 44 3.87 10.55 10.07
CA GLY A 44 3.12 11.79 10.28
C GLY A 44 2.81 12.61 9.01
N SER A 45 3.20 12.14 7.82
CA SER A 45 3.01 12.85 6.57
C SER A 45 2.13 12.07 5.59
N VAL A 46 1.42 12.80 4.74
CA VAL A 46 0.66 12.25 3.60
C VAL A 46 1.17 12.93 2.34
N ILE A 47 1.50 12.16 1.32
CA ILE A 47 1.96 12.68 0.04
C ILE A 47 0.95 12.31 -1.05
N ARG A 48 0.59 13.30 -1.88
CA ARG A 48 -0.13 13.08 -3.13
C ARG A 48 0.87 13.03 -4.27
N TYR A 49 0.82 11.97 -5.07
CA TYR A 49 1.75 11.72 -6.16
C TYR A 49 1.02 11.26 -7.43
N GLU A 50 1.52 11.66 -8.61
CA GLU A 50 1.00 11.22 -9.91
C GLU A 50 1.98 10.22 -10.54
N LEU A 51 1.45 9.04 -10.91
CA LEU A 51 2.21 7.97 -11.57
C LEU A 51 2.37 8.24 -13.08
N PRO A 52 3.28 7.51 -13.77
CA PRO A 52 3.54 7.69 -15.21
C PRO A 52 2.33 7.46 -16.13
N ASP A 53 1.29 6.78 -15.66
CA ASP A 53 0.03 6.53 -16.36
C ASP A 53 -1.08 7.53 -16.02
N HIS A 54 -0.72 8.64 -15.32
CA HIS A 54 -1.65 9.63 -14.80
C HIS A 54 -2.60 9.14 -13.69
N SER A 55 -2.39 7.94 -13.16
CA SER A 55 -3.03 7.52 -11.93
C SER A 55 -2.52 8.36 -10.76
N VAL A 56 -3.41 8.70 -9.83
CA VAL A 56 -3.06 9.51 -8.66
C VAL A 56 -3.09 8.63 -7.42
N VAL A 57 -2.04 8.76 -6.60
CA VAL A 57 -1.89 8.01 -5.35
C VAL A 57 -1.73 9.00 -4.19
N TRP A 58 -2.48 8.79 -3.12
CA TRP A 58 -2.18 9.35 -1.80
C TRP A 58 -1.49 8.27 -1.01
N LEU A 59 -0.31 8.56 -0.52
CA LEU A 59 0.51 7.65 0.28
C LEU A 59 0.48 8.12 1.73
N ASN A 60 0.01 7.26 2.63
CA ASN A 60 -0.15 7.60 4.05
C ASN A 60 1.19 7.54 4.79
N ALA A 61 1.22 7.99 6.02
CA ALA A 61 2.39 8.04 6.89
C ALA A 61 3.10 6.67 7.01
N GLY A 62 4.43 6.68 6.94
CA GLY A 62 5.26 5.49 7.07
C GLY A 62 5.06 4.45 5.97
N SER A 63 4.70 4.89 4.77
CA SER A 63 4.42 4.00 3.63
C SER A 63 5.45 4.16 2.52
N THR A 64 5.61 3.12 1.74
CA THR A 64 6.52 3.07 0.58
C THR A 64 5.76 2.55 -0.63
N LEU A 65 5.88 3.25 -1.75
CA LEU A 65 5.36 2.84 -3.05
C LEU A 65 6.53 2.73 -4.05
N ARG A 66 6.75 1.52 -4.57
CA ARG A 66 7.75 1.23 -5.60
C ARG A 66 7.05 0.93 -6.92
N TYR A 67 7.48 1.55 -8.00
CA TYR A 67 6.88 1.40 -9.33
C TYR A 67 7.93 1.57 -10.43
N PRO A 68 7.74 0.97 -11.63
CA PRO A 68 8.65 1.19 -12.76
C PRO A 68 8.50 2.60 -13.33
N THR A 69 9.59 3.24 -13.73
CA THR A 69 9.56 4.59 -14.34
C THR A 69 8.76 4.63 -15.64
N THR A 70 8.54 3.47 -16.26
CA THR A 70 7.67 3.28 -17.42
C THR A 70 6.94 1.95 -17.26
N PHE A 71 5.62 1.97 -17.28
CA PHE A 71 4.82 0.75 -17.20
C PHE A 71 4.95 -0.11 -18.46
N LYS A 72 4.82 -1.42 -18.29
CA LYS A 72 4.80 -2.39 -19.39
C LYS A 72 3.61 -2.17 -20.32
N LYS A 73 3.67 -2.80 -21.49
CA LYS A 73 2.60 -2.73 -22.50
C LYS A 73 1.36 -3.53 -22.09
N ASP A 74 1.51 -4.51 -21.24
CA ASP A 74 0.49 -5.49 -20.85
C ASP A 74 -0.08 -5.25 -19.45
N ASN A 75 0.65 -4.56 -18.56
CA ASN A 75 0.21 -4.30 -17.19
C ASN A 75 0.86 -3.06 -16.57
N ARG A 76 0.30 -2.60 -15.43
CA ARG A 76 0.78 -1.49 -14.62
C ARG A 76 0.93 -1.98 -13.17
N LEU A 77 2.14 -2.42 -12.81
CA LEU A 77 2.41 -3.02 -11.52
C LEU A 77 3.11 -2.05 -10.59
N VAL A 78 2.61 -1.94 -9.36
CA VAL A 78 3.25 -1.23 -8.25
C VAL A 78 3.35 -2.14 -7.02
N GLU A 79 4.33 -1.86 -6.16
CA GLU A 79 4.52 -2.54 -4.89
C GLU A 79 4.25 -1.57 -3.76
N LEU A 80 3.38 -1.94 -2.82
CA LEU A 80 2.98 -1.11 -1.69
C LEU A 80 3.37 -1.77 -0.37
N LYS A 81 4.09 -1.02 0.47
CA LYS A 81 4.24 -1.26 1.90
C LYS A 81 3.58 -0.11 2.65
N GLY A 82 2.70 -0.41 3.62
CA GLY A 82 1.93 0.63 4.31
C GLY A 82 0.55 0.86 3.69
N GLU A 83 0.08 2.10 3.64
CA GLU A 83 -1.27 2.44 3.19
C GLU A 83 -1.26 3.46 2.07
N ALA A 84 -2.06 3.18 1.03
CA ALA A 84 -2.28 4.09 -0.07
C ALA A 84 -3.73 4.08 -0.56
N TYR A 85 -4.20 5.26 -0.93
CA TYR A 85 -5.43 5.43 -1.68
C TYR A 85 -5.10 5.72 -3.13
N PHE A 86 -5.77 5.02 -4.05
CA PHE A 86 -5.52 5.06 -5.48
C PHE A 86 -6.72 5.61 -6.22
N GLU A 87 -6.49 6.53 -7.15
CA GLU A 87 -7.39 6.90 -8.23
C GLU A 87 -6.76 6.46 -9.55
N VAL A 88 -7.05 5.23 -9.95
CA VAL A 88 -6.42 4.61 -11.13
C VAL A 88 -7.09 5.09 -12.40
N GLN A 89 -6.28 5.56 -13.35
CA GLN A 89 -6.71 5.92 -14.69
C GLN A 89 -7.30 4.71 -15.41
N ALA A 90 -8.47 4.89 -16.03
CA ALA A 90 -9.16 3.79 -16.70
C ALA A 90 -8.38 3.34 -17.95
N ASP A 91 -8.06 2.05 -17.99
CA ASP A 91 -7.42 1.38 -19.12
C ASP A 91 -7.83 -0.09 -19.10
N LYS A 92 -8.63 -0.51 -20.10
CA LYS A 92 -9.19 -1.86 -20.18
C LYS A 92 -8.18 -2.89 -20.67
N ASP A 93 -7.16 -2.43 -21.39
CA ASP A 93 -6.17 -3.31 -22.02
C ASP A 93 -4.98 -3.59 -21.09
N ARG A 94 -4.73 -2.69 -20.13
CA ARG A 94 -3.62 -2.79 -19.18
C ARG A 94 -4.12 -2.71 -17.74
N PRO A 95 -4.37 -3.85 -17.07
CA PRO A 95 -4.75 -3.87 -15.66
C PRO A 95 -3.67 -3.23 -14.78
N PHE A 96 -4.12 -2.57 -13.69
CA PHE A 96 -3.26 -1.98 -12.68
C PHE A 96 -3.20 -2.93 -11.48
N TYR A 97 -2.00 -3.31 -11.07
CA TYR A 97 -1.74 -4.22 -9.96
C TYR A 97 -1.08 -3.49 -8.79
N VAL A 98 -1.58 -3.74 -7.58
CA VAL A 98 -0.94 -3.35 -6.32
C VAL A 98 -0.54 -4.63 -5.59
N ASN A 99 0.77 -4.91 -5.55
CA ASN A 99 1.30 -6.03 -4.81
C ASN A 99 1.69 -5.62 -3.40
N THR A 100 1.42 -6.48 -2.42
CA THR A 100 1.80 -6.28 -1.02
C THR A 100 2.85 -7.31 -0.58
N PRO A 101 3.64 -7.02 0.47
CA PRO A 101 4.71 -7.92 0.93
C PRO A 101 4.25 -9.34 1.28
N ASN A 102 3.00 -9.49 1.70
CA ASN A 102 2.43 -10.78 2.12
C ASN A 102 1.81 -11.58 0.97
N GLY A 103 2.09 -11.21 -0.28
CA GLY A 103 1.62 -11.94 -1.47
C GLY A 103 0.18 -11.68 -1.88
N LEU A 104 -0.56 -10.81 -1.15
CA LEU A 104 -1.87 -10.35 -1.59
C LEU A 104 -1.68 -9.32 -2.71
N SER A 105 -2.43 -9.49 -3.80
CA SER A 105 -2.40 -8.60 -4.95
C SER A 105 -3.80 -8.06 -5.24
N VAL A 106 -3.89 -6.77 -5.50
CA VAL A 106 -5.13 -6.10 -5.90
C VAL A 106 -5.02 -5.69 -7.35
N TYR A 107 -6.00 -6.03 -8.21
CA TYR A 107 -5.97 -5.57 -9.58
C TYR A 107 -7.28 -4.91 -10.02
N VAL A 108 -7.14 -3.86 -10.85
CA VAL A 108 -8.22 -2.99 -11.29
C VAL A 108 -7.99 -2.50 -12.73
N TYR A 109 -9.04 -1.97 -13.36
CA TYR A 109 -8.98 -1.37 -14.70
C TYR A 109 -9.30 0.14 -14.74
N GLY A 110 -9.60 0.75 -13.60
CA GLY A 110 -10.00 2.16 -13.47
C GLY A 110 -10.94 2.32 -12.30
N THR A 111 -10.38 2.58 -11.12
CA THR A 111 -11.05 2.34 -9.85
C THR A 111 -10.50 3.31 -8.81
N LYS A 112 -11.35 3.68 -7.83
CA LYS A 112 -10.94 4.41 -6.63
C LYS A 112 -11.05 3.48 -5.43
N PHE A 113 -9.92 3.23 -4.75
CA PHE A 113 -9.85 2.26 -3.67
C PHE A 113 -8.68 2.55 -2.72
N ASN A 114 -8.74 1.99 -1.52
CA ASN A 114 -7.69 2.06 -0.52
C ASN A 114 -7.12 0.67 -0.24
N VAL A 115 -5.81 0.59 -0.03
CA VAL A 115 -5.12 -0.61 0.45
C VAL A 115 -4.27 -0.23 1.64
N ALA A 116 -4.47 -0.92 2.78
CA ALA A 116 -3.62 -0.82 3.96
C ALA A 116 -2.93 -2.17 4.20
N ALA A 117 -1.61 -2.20 4.04
CA ALA A 117 -0.75 -3.39 4.13
C ALA A 117 0.52 -3.09 4.93
N TYR A 118 0.37 -2.48 6.13
CA TYR A 118 1.49 -2.27 7.05
C TYR A 118 2.02 -3.59 7.57
N GLU A 119 3.33 -3.72 7.69
CA GLU A 119 3.97 -4.96 8.14
C GLU A 119 3.60 -5.35 9.57
N ASP A 120 3.43 -4.35 10.45
CA ASP A 120 3.07 -4.48 11.86
C ASP A 120 1.56 -4.67 12.11
N ASP A 121 0.71 -4.61 11.08
CA ASP A 121 -0.72 -4.93 11.19
C ASP A 121 -0.98 -6.42 11.02
N ASN A 122 -1.96 -6.94 11.76
CA ASN A 122 -2.40 -8.33 11.64
C ASN A 122 -3.20 -8.59 10.36
N TYR A 123 -3.74 -7.54 9.75
CA TYR A 123 -4.61 -7.61 8.58
C TYR A 123 -4.06 -6.77 7.43
N ILE A 124 -4.36 -7.22 6.20
CA ILE A 124 -4.35 -6.37 5.02
C ILE A 124 -5.79 -5.97 4.74
N GLU A 125 -6.02 -4.67 4.60
CA GLU A 125 -7.34 -4.11 4.33
C GLU A 125 -7.41 -3.57 2.92
N THR A 126 -8.45 -3.91 2.16
CA THR A 126 -8.77 -3.31 0.88
C THR A 126 -10.20 -2.78 0.91
N VAL A 127 -10.40 -1.49 0.60
CA VAL A 127 -11.71 -0.82 0.61
C VAL A 127 -12.00 -0.24 -0.76
N LEU A 128 -13.19 -0.54 -1.31
CA LEU A 128 -13.59 -0.04 -2.61
C LEU A 128 -14.54 1.16 -2.48
N GLU A 129 -14.12 2.30 -3.07
CA GLU A 129 -14.97 3.49 -3.18
C GLU A 129 -15.79 3.49 -4.46
N LYS A 130 -15.13 3.32 -5.63
CA LYS A 130 -15.80 3.38 -6.94
C LYS A 130 -15.15 2.45 -7.95
N GLY A 131 -15.96 1.75 -8.74
CA GLY A 131 -15.52 0.83 -9.79
C GLY A 131 -15.62 -0.63 -9.36
N LYS A 132 -14.61 -1.42 -9.67
CA LYS A 132 -14.51 -2.85 -9.34
C LYS A 132 -13.08 -3.19 -8.92
N VAL A 133 -12.94 -3.89 -7.82
CA VAL A 133 -11.66 -4.40 -7.32
C VAL A 133 -11.70 -5.93 -7.32
N ASN A 134 -10.61 -6.54 -7.79
CA ASN A 134 -10.37 -7.96 -7.62
C ASN A 134 -9.14 -8.11 -6.71
N VAL A 135 -9.28 -8.86 -5.64
CA VAL A 135 -8.20 -9.17 -4.70
C VAL A 135 -7.80 -10.63 -4.90
N ILE A 136 -6.54 -10.86 -5.21
CA ILE A 136 -5.95 -12.20 -5.33
C ILE A 136 -5.21 -12.47 -4.04
N THR A 137 -5.60 -13.51 -3.34
CA THR A 137 -4.96 -13.97 -2.11
C THR A 137 -3.71 -14.82 -2.42
N PRO A 138 -2.81 -15.07 -1.47
CA PRO A 138 -1.62 -15.88 -1.69
C PRO A 138 -1.90 -17.30 -2.17
N ASP A 139 -3.05 -17.88 -1.78
CA ASP A 139 -3.55 -19.18 -2.23
C ASP A 139 -4.31 -19.13 -3.56
N GLN A 140 -4.20 -18.00 -4.30
CA GLN A 140 -4.76 -17.76 -5.64
C GLN A 140 -6.29 -17.70 -5.70
N GLU A 141 -6.97 -17.52 -4.57
CA GLU A 141 -8.38 -17.19 -4.57
C GLU A 141 -8.59 -15.75 -5.05
N THR A 142 -9.59 -15.53 -5.90
CA THR A 142 -9.95 -14.18 -6.36
C THR A 142 -11.26 -13.73 -5.71
N ILE A 143 -11.18 -12.67 -4.91
CA ILE A 143 -12.33 -12.10 -4.22
C ILE A 143 -12.68 -10.75 -4.85
N VAL A 144 -13.93 -10.62 -5.30
CA VAL A 144 -14.41 -9.41 -5.96
C VAL A 144 -15.11 -8.49 -4.95
N LEU A 145 -14.75 -7.20 -4.97
CA LEU A 145 -15.39 -6.15 -4.19
C LEU A 145 -16.28 -5.28 -5.05
N ALA A 146 -17.44 -4.92 -4.51
CA ALA A 146 -18.33 -3.88 -4.99
C ALA A 146 -18.14 -2.57 -4.19
N PRO A 147 -18.55 -1.41 -4.71
CA PRO A 147 -18.48 -0.15 -3.98
C PRO A 147 -19.15 -0.23 -2.60
N GLY A 148 -18.48 0.29 -1.57
CA GLY A 148 -18.91 0.21 -0.19
C GLY A 148 -18.48 -1.06 0.54
N GLU A 149 -17.76 -1.96 -0.12
CA GLU A 149 -17.24 -3.19 0.49
C GLU A 149 -15.78 -3.06 0.89
N GLN A 150 -15.42 -3.79 1.93
CA GLN A 150 -14.09 -3.98 2.50
C GLN A 150 -13.75 -5.46 2.50
N LEU A 151 -12.52 -5.79 2.17
CA LEU A 151 -11.89 -7.06 2.46
C LEU A 151 -10.85 -6.89 3.57
N LEU A 152 -10.94 -7.72 4.61
CA LEU A 152 -9.90 -7.91 5.61
C LEU A 152 -9.28 -9.29 5.38
N TYR A 153 -7.99 -9.31 5.09
CA TYR A 153 -7.20 -10.53 5.00
C TYR A 153 -6.32 -10.67 6.24
N ASP A 154 -6.58 -11.69 7.03
CA ASP A 154 -5.82 -12.01 8.24
C ASP A 154 -4.52 -12.72 7.85
N LYS A 155 -3.37 -12.12 8.18
CA LYS A 155 -2.05 -12.62 7.79
C LYS A 155 -1.67 -13.92 8.50
N GLN A 156 -2.16 -14.12 9.73
CA GLN A 156 -1.82 -15.29 10.53
C GLN A 156 -2.68 -16.50 10.13
N SER A 157 -4.00 -16.32 10.09
CA SER A 157 -4.93 -17.41 9.75
C SER A 157 -5.11 -17.61 8.25
N GLN A 158 -4.61 -16.69 7.41
CA GLN A 158 -4.77 -16.65 5.95
C GLN A 158 -6.24 -16.66 5.49
N LYS A 159 -7.13 -16.12 6.32
CA LYS A 159 -8.57 -16.05 6.04
C LYS A 159 -9.00 -14.66 5.62
N SER A 160 -9.91 -14.62 4.67
CA SER A 160 -10.53 -13.40 4.17
C SER A 160 -11.91 -13.19 4.78
N LYS A 161 -12.22 -11.94 5.13
CA LYS A 161 -13.56 -11.53 5.58
C LYS A 161 -14.01 -10.31 4.80
N LYS A 162 -15.13 -10.42 4.10
CA LYS A 162 -15.76 -9.32 3.35
C LYS A 162 -16.91 -8.70 4.13
N ASN A 163 -16.93 -7.36 4.25
CA ASN A 163 -17.96 -6.60 4.97
C ASN A 163 -18.33 -5.34 4.19
N LYS A 164 -19.50 -4.76 4.49
CA LYS A 164 -19.85 -3.38 4.13
C LYS A 164 -19.29 -2.41 5.16
N VAL A 165 -18.77 -1.26 4.71
CA VAL A 165 -18.16 -0.25 5.59
C VAL A 165 -18.56 1.16 5.20
N ASP A 166 -18.36 2.11 6.15
CA ASP A 166 -18.33 3.54 5.87
C ASP A 166 -17.00 3.85 5.15
N VAL A 167 -17.05 3.90 3.81
CA VAL A 167 -15.87 4.13 2.97
C VAL A 167 -15.17 5.43 3.35
N TYR A 168 -15.95 6.52 3.54
CA TYR A 168 -15.35 7.81 3.88
C TYR A 168 -14.57 7.75 5.21
N GLY A 169 -15.07 7.02 6.21
CA GLY A 169 -14.35 6.80 7.46
C GLY A 169 -12.98 6.13 7.29
N LYS A 170 -12.84 5.31 6.23
CA LYS A 170 -11.60 4.58 5.93
C LYS A 170 -10.59 5.39 5.12
N ILE A 171 -11.06 6.31 4.26
CA ILE A 171 -10.21 7.06 3.32
C ILE A 171 -10.01 8.53 3.71
N ALA A 172 -10.67 9.00 4.78
CA ALA A 172 -10.65 10.42 5.19
C ALA A 172 -9.26 10.93 5.62
N TRP A 173 -8.34 10.02 5.91
CA TRP A 173 -6.95 10.34 6.25
C TRP A 173 -6.24 11.13 5.13
N LYS A 174 -6.57 10.88 3.85
CA LYS A 174 -6.04 11.64 2.71
C LYS A 174 -6.46 13.12 2.72
N ASP A 175 -7.55 13.43 3.43
CA ASP A 175 -8.08 14.78 3.64
C ASP A 175 -7.70 15.35 5.02
N GLY A 176 -6.71 14.74 5.71
CA GLY A 176 -6.23 15.15 7.02
C GLY A 176 -7.22 14.92 8.16
N LYS A 177 -8.14 13.95 8.03
CA LYS A 177 -9.15 13.64 9.05
C LYS A 177 -8.98 12.22 9.57
N LEU A 178 -9.07 12.06 10.88
CA LEU A 178 -9.15 10.75 11.52
C LEU A 178 -10.61 10.47 11.89
N ILE A 179 -11.22 9.53 11.18
CA ILE A 179 -12.61 9.12 11.41
C ILE A 179 -12.63 7.70 11.93
N PHE A 180 -13.28 7.51 13.04
CA PHE A 180 -13.47 6.23 13.71
C PHE A 180 -14.96 5.91 13.76
N ARG A 181 -15.32 4.69 13.33
CA ARG A 181 -16.67 4.17 13.34
C ARG A 181 -16.65 2.75 13.89
N ASN A 182 -17.11 2.60 15.12
CA ASN A 182 -17.06 1.31 15.82
C ASN A 182 -15.63 0.72 15.94
N ALA A 183 -14.64 1.60 16.10
CA ALA A 183 -13.22 1.24 16.22
C ALA A 183 -12.86 0.85 17.65
N SER A 184 -11.99 -0.14 17.82
CA SER A 184 -11.43 -0.48 19.13
C SER A 184 -10.43 0.58 19.58
N LEU A 185 -10.18 0.67 20.89
CA LEU A 185 -9.16 1.57 21.44
C LEU A 185 -7.79 1.27 20.83
N GLU A 186 -7.44 0.01 20.69
CA GLU A 186 -6.20 -0.43 20.08
C GLU A 186 -6.07 0.05 18.62
N GLU A 187 -7.11 -0.10 17.80
CA GLU A 187 -7.14 0.41 16.43
C GLU A 187 -6.93 1.93 16.39
N ILE A 188 -7.58 2.67 17.31
CA ILE A 188 -7.43 4.12 17.41
C ILE A 188 -5.99 4.49 17.76
N LEU A 189 -5.43 3.90 18.81
CA LEU A 189 -4.07 4.20 19.26
C LEU A 189 -3.04 3.91 18.17
N LYS A 190 -3.18 2.80 17.46
CA LYS A 190 -2.29 2.44 16.34
C LYS A 190 -2.34 3.44 15.19
N ARG A 191 -3.54 3.94 14.84
CA ARG A 191 -3.67 5.00 13.84
C ARG A 191 -3.12 6.34 14.32
N LEU A 192 -3.23 6.66 15.62
CA LEU A 192 -2.63 7.84 16.22
C LEU A 192 -1.09 7.76 16.22
N GLU A 193 -0.50 6.59 16.52
CA GLU A 193 0.95 6.37 16.41
C GLU A 193 1.50 6.81 15.05
N ARG A 194 0.86 6.33 13.98
CA ARG A 194 1.27 6.63 12.61
C ARG A 194 1.05 8.09 12.25
N HIS A 195 -0.11 8.63 12.64
CA HIS A 195 -0.48 10.00 12.29
C HIS A 195 0.37 11.05 13.00
N PHE A 196 0.73 10.83 14.27
CA PHE A 196 1.52 11.76 15.07
C PHE A 196 3.00 11.42 15.21
N ASN A 197 3.46 10.34 14.57
CA ASN A 197 4.84 9.84 14.64
C ASN A 197 5.33 9.62 16.08
N VAL A 198 4.56 8.93 16.88
CA VAL A 198 4.87 8.56 18.26
C VAL A 198 4.87 7.04 18.42
N GLU A 199 5.40 6.55 19.53
CA GLU A 199 5.28 5.16 19.97
C GLU A 199 4.27 5.09 21.13
N ILE A 200 3.20 4.30 20.99
CA ILE A 200 2.18 4.17 22.03
C ILE A 200 2.22 2.77 22.64
N GLN A 201 2.60 2.70 23.90
CA GLN A 201 2.56 1.45 24.67
C GLN A 201 1.21 1.33 25.35
N PHE A 202 0.38 0.45 24.85
CA PHE A 202 -0.98 0.23 25.36
C PHE A 202 -1.04 -1.01 26.26
N ASN A 203 -1.55 -0.83 27.51
CA ASN A 203 -1.76 -1.88 28.48
C ASN A 203 -3.23 -1.93 28.87
N ASN A 204 -3.95 -2.94 28.39
CA ASN A 204 -5.33 -3.20 28.81
C ASN A 204 -5.33 -4.09 30.06
N ARG A 205 -5.42 -3.49 31.23
CA ARG A 205 -5.45 -4.21 32.53
C ARG A 205 -6.87 -4.61 32.91
N SER A 206 -7.88 -3.92 32.38
CA SER A 206 -9.29 -4.21 32.70
C SER A 206 -9.84 -5.41 31.95
N GLY A 207 -9.22 -5.79 30.80
CA GLY A 207 -9.78 -6.79 29.87
C GLY A 207 -11.04 -6.34 29.15
N LYS A 208 -11.50 -5.08 29.35
CA LYS A 208 -12.68 -4.53 28.69
C LYS A 208 -12.36 -4.09 27.27
N GLU A 209 -13.30 -4.30 26.36
CA GLU A 209 -13.24 -3.77 25.00
C GLU A 209 -14.20 -2.59 24.86
N TYR A 210 -13.66 -1.46 24.43
CA TYR A 210 -14.45 -0.26 24.12
C TYR A 210 -14.51 -0.05 22.62
N LYS A 211 -15.65 0.36 22.12
CA LYS A 211 -15.86 0.74 20.73
C LYS A 211 -16.21 2.22 20.64
N TYR A 212 -15.49 2.93 19.81
CA TYR A 212 -15.55 4.38 19.69
C TYR A 212 -16.15 4.83 18.37
N ARG A 213 -16.84 5.96 18.44
CA ARG A 213 -17.23 6.74 17.28
C ARG A 213 -16.73 8.17 17.47
N ALA A 214 -15.73 8.58 16.68
CA ALA A 214 -15.10 9.88 16.81
C ALA A 214 -14.66 10.42 15.43
N THR A 215 -14.49 11.75 15.35
CA THR A 215 -13.90 12.41 14.19
C THR A 215 -12.96 13.50 14.71
N PHE A 216 -11.70 13.42 14.34
CA PHE A 216 -10.66 14.38 14.67
C PHE A 216 -10.15 15.04 13.39
N ARG A 217 -9.81 16.33 13.45
CA ARG A 217 -9.36 17.12 12.29
C ARG A 217 -8.12 17.93 12.60
N THR A 218 -8.16 18.70 13.67
CA THR A 218 -7.12 19.66 14.06
C THR A 218 -6.67 19.46 15.50
N GLU A 219 -7.26 18.48 16.19
CA GLU A 219 -6.95 18.17 17.57
C GLU A 219 -5.51 17.63 17.68
N THR A 220 -4.81 18.09 18.72
CA THR A 220 -3.50 17.55 19.08
C THR A 220 -3.64 16.16 19.68
N LEU A 221 -2.56 15.39 19.66
CA LEU A 221 -2.55 14.05 20.26
C LEU A 221 -2.99 14.07 21.72
N SER A 222 -2.50 15.03 22.52
CA SER A 222 -2.89 15.17 23.93
C SER A 222 -4.38 15.42 24.09
N GLN A 223 -4.97 16.29 23.28
CA GLN A 223 -6.42 16.52 23.29
C GLN A 223 -7.22 15.25 22.96
N ILE A 224 -6.76 14.48 21.96
CA ILE A 224 -7.41 13.21 21.60
C ILE A 224 -7.31 12.22 22.76
N LEU A 225 -6.13 12.07 23.35
CA LEU A 225 -5.94 11.17 24.49
C LEU A 225 -6.76 11.58 25.72
N ASP A 226 -6.91 12.89 25.96
CA ASP A 226 -7.77 13.41 27.02
C ASP A 226 -9.26 13.09 26.75
N TYR A 227 -9.73 13.19 25.52
CA TYR A 227 -11.09 12.78 25.16
C TYR A 227 -11.33 11.28 25.38
N LEU A 228 -10.34 10.45 25.02
CA LEU A 228 -10.41 9.00 25.25
C LEU A 228 -10.40 8.69 26.76
N ALA A 229 -9.56 9.38 27.55
CA ALA A 229 -9.47 9.20 28.99
C ALA A 229 -10.76 9.58 29.74
N ARG A 230 -11.51 10.58 29.26
CA ARG A 230 -12.82 10.96 29.83
C ARG A 230 -13.94 9.94 29.54
N SER A 231 -13.77 9.14 28.48
CA SER A 231 -14.79 8.18 28.05
C SER A 231 -14.60 6.76 28.59
N ALA A 232 -13.41 6.47 29.14
CA ALA A 232 -13.05 5.19 29.75
C ALA A 232 -12.11 5.46 30.94
N ASP A 233 -11.94 4.48 31.82
CA ASP A 233 -10.97 4.58 32.92
C ASP A 233 -9.53 4.36 32.36
N LEU A 234 -9.08 5.39 31.60
CA LEU A 234 -7.82 5.39 30.88
C LEU A 234 -6.91 6.46 31.47
N LYS A 235 -5.67 6.11 31.71
CA LYS A 235 -4.60 7.04 32.07
C LYS A 235 -3.51 7.02 31.03
N TRP A 236 -2.97 8.17 30.71
CA TRP A 236 -1.88 8.29 29.75
C TRP A 236 -0.78 9.20 30.28
N LYS A 237 0.45 8.96 29.84
CA LYS A 237 1.64 9.72 30.21
C LYS A 237 2.60 9.78 29.03
N ILE A 238 3.14 10.98 28.77
CA ILE A 238 4.25 11.17 27.82
C ILE A 238 5.56 10.84 28.55
N GLU A 239 6.40 10.02 27.92
CA GLU A 239 7.78 9.80 28.32
C GLU A 239 8.68 10.66 27.43
N GLU A 240 9.59 11.41 28.04
CA GLU A 240 10.47 12.31 27.30
C GLU A 240 11.37 11.51 26.34
N PRO A 241 11.59 12.02 25.10
CA PRO A 241 12.52 11.42 24.16
C PRO A 241 13.94 11.33 24.78
N GLN A 242 14.59 10.20 24.58
CA GLN A 242 15.98 9.99 25.02
C GLN A 242 16.93 10.26 23.86
N GLN A 243 18.08 10.89 24.16
CA GLN A 243 19.15 11.04 23.20
C GLN A 243 19.78 9.67 22.91
N GLN A 244 19.90 9.34 21.63
CA GLN A 244 20.51 8.10 21.15
C GLN A 244 22.03 8.29 20.95
N ALA A 245 22.75 7.19 20.74
CA ALA A 245 24.20 7.20 20.58
C ALA A 245 24.69 7.93 19.30
N ASP A 246 23.80 8.17 18.36
CA ASP A 246 24.04 8.90 17.10
C ASP A 246 23.59 10.37 17.15
N ASP A 247 23.40 10.92 18.37
CA ASP A 247 22.89 12.26 18.64
C ASP A 247 21.45 12.53 18.16
N THR A 248 20.73 11.55 17.68
CA THR A 248 19.30 11.68 17.37
C THR A 248 18.44 11.51 18.64
N LEU A 249 17.22 12.08 18.61
CA LEU A 249 16.22 11.83 19.64
C LEU A 249 15.40 10.59 19.29
N SER A 250 15.12 9.75 20.27
CA SER A 250 14.15 8.66 20.12
C SER A 250 12.76 9.22 19.81
N LYS A 251 11.88 8.39 19.25
CA LYS A 251 10.46 8.77 19.14
C LYS A 251 9.89 9.08 20.51
N THR A 252 8.98 10.06 20.58
CA THR A 252 8.19 10.32 21.78
C THR A 252 7.41 9.06 22.15
N LYS A 253 7.59 8.57 23.37
CA LYS A 253 6.85 7.42 23.89
C LYS A 253 5.67 7.86 24.71
N ILE A 254 4.55 7.18 24.53
CA ILE A 254 3.33 7.44 25.29
C ILE A 254 2.86 6.13 25.89
N ARG A 255 2.72 6.12 27.19
CA ARG A 255 2.11 5.00 27.89
C ARG A 255 0.62 5.26 28.06
N VAL A 256 -0.19 4.28 27.70
CA VAL A 256 -1.65 4.30 27.86
C VAL A 256 -2.06 3.04 28.64
N ASP A 257 -2.59 3.24 29.85
CA ASP A 257 -3.08 2.16 30.70
C ASP A 257 -4.61 2.28 30.83
N LEU A 258 -5.33 1.19 30.55
CA LEU A 258 -6.78 1.03 30.72
C LEU A 258 -7.03 0.16 31.96
N TYR A 259 -7.84 0.65 32.91
CA TYR A 259 -8.11 0.03 34.20
C TYR A 259 -9.52 -0.59 34.30
#